data_5cece39dbbcab502ee2c8007b52d9e55
#
_entry.id   5cece39dbbcab502ee2c8007b52d9e55
#
_cell.length_a   1.000
_cell.length_b   1.000
_cell.length_c   1.000
_cell.angle_alpha   90.00
_cell.angle_beta   90.00
_cell.angle_gamma   90.00
#
_symmetry.space_group_name_H-M   'P 1'
#
loop_
_entity.id
_entity.type
_entity.pdbx_description
1 polymer ?
#
loop_
_entity_poly.entity_id
_entity_poly.type
_entity_poly.pdbx_seq_one_letter_code
_entity_poly.pdbx_strand_id
1 'polypeptide(L)'
;TRISYAYDIRIFFQFLLEQNPAFRDWSIDAFTVDVLDQITAVDLEEYEEYLKVYQAGDKTETNGERGLKRKMSSLRSFYAYYFKREMIHTNPTVLVDVPKIHQKSIIRLEADEVALLLDYIEHGGDDLTGQKKVYYEKNKDRDLALVTLLLGTGVRVSECVGLDIEDVDFKNNGIKVTRKGGNEMVVYFGPEVEKALKNYLEVRKNIIPVEGHEHALFYSTQRKRIGVQAVENLVKKYARQVTTTKKITPHKLRSTYGTALYQETGDIYLVADVLGHKDVNTTKKHYAALDDSRRRQAATAVKLRED
;
A
#
# COMPACT_ATOMS: atom_id res chain seq x y z
N THR A 1 4.02 -10.98 -6.14
CA THR A 1 2.95 -11.95 -5.87
C THR A 1 3.45 -13.39 -6.02
N ARG A 2 4.08 -13.78 -7.15
CA ARG A 2 4.56 -15.17 -7.37
C ARG A 2 5.54 -15.64 -6.28
N ILE A 3 6.55 -14.82 -5.95
CA ILE A 3 7.54 -15.13 -4.91
C ILE A 3 6.85 -15.31 -3.54
N SER A 4 5.91 -14.40 -3.20
CA SER A 4 5.17 -14.51 -1.92
C SER A 4 4.34 -15.79 -1.85
N TYR A 5 3.73 -16.20 -2.97
CA TYR A 5 2.98 -17.45 -3.04
C TYR A 5 3.90 -18.67 -2.90
N ALA A 6 5.07 -18.64 -3.53
CA ALA A 6 6.05 -19.71 -3.38
C ALA A 6 6.49 -19.88 -1.92
N TYR A 7 6.73 -18.77 -1.20
CA TYR A 7 7.02 -18.83 0.25
C TYR A 7 5.83 -19.39 1.05
N ASP A 8 4.59 -19.03 0.71
CA ASP A 8 3.43 -19.56 1.41
C ASP A 8 3.26 -21.07 1.19
N ILE A 9 3.46 -21.56 -0.04
CA ILE A 9 3.42 -22.97 -0.37
C ILE A 9 4.55 -23.74 0.30
N ARG A 10 5.74 -23.16 0.41
CA ARG A 10 6.83 -23.76 1.19
C ARG A 10 6.44 -23.99 2.65
N ILE A 11 5.77 -23.02 3.29
CA ILE A 11 5.30 -23.16 4.68
C ILE A 11 4.28 -24.29 4.78
N PHE A 12 3.42 -24.48 3.77
CA PHE A 12 2.48 -25.59 3.75
C PHE A 12 3.17 -26.95 3.71
N PHE A 13 4.13 -27.14 2.82
CA PHE A 13 4.90 -28.38 2.78
C PHE A 13 5.72 -28.60 4.06
N GLN A 14 6.25 -27.54 4.64
CA GLN A 14 6.94 -27.62 5.93
C GLN A 14 6.00 -28.10 7.02
N PHE A 15 4.78 -27.57 7.11
CA PHE A 15 3.75 -28.06 8.03
C PHE A 15 3.47 -29.56 7.85
N LEU A 16 3.31 -30.03 6.60
CA LEU A 16 3.08 -31.45 6.34
C LEU A 16 4.22 -32.33 6.85
N LEU A 17 5.46 -31.92 6.63
CA LEU A 17 6.65 -32.65 7.08
C LEU A 17 6.86 -32.61 8.60
N GLU A 18 6.44 -31.57 9.27
CA GLU A 18 6.67 -31.38 10.71
C GLU A 18 5.51 -31.87 11.57
N GLN A 19 4.28 -31.70 11.11
CA GLN A 19 3.09 -31.85 11.95
C GLN A 19 2.14 -32.94 11.47
N ASN A 20 2.06 -33.22 10.15
CA ASN A 20 1.11 -34.18 9.66
C ASN A 20 1.60 -35.60 9.82
N PRO A 21 0.87 -36.48 10.54
CA PRO A 21 1.31 -37.88 10.82
C PRO A 21 1.57 -38.71 9.56
N ALA A 22 0.89 -38.43 8.44
CA ALA A 22 1.04 -39.18 7.20
C ALA A 22 2.33 -38.81 6.44
N PHE A 23 2.90 -37.62 6.68
CA PHE A 23 3.99 -37.09 5.86
C PHE A 23 5.26 -36.72 6.66
N ARG A 24 5.23 -36.72 7.98
CA ARG A 24 6.34 -36.21 8.81
C ARG A 24 7.66 -36.98 8.65
N ASP A 25 7.60 -38.22 8.18
CA ASP A 25 8.79 -39.03 7.94
C ASP A 25 9.29 -38.97 6.48
N TRP A 26 8.66 -38.10 5.66
CA TRP A 26 9.00 -37.94 4.28
C TRP A 26 10.11 -36.90 4.07
N SER A 27 10.83 -37.00 2.94
CA SER A 27 11.66 -35.92 2.44
C SER A 27 10.86 -35.06 1.50
N ILE A 28 11.26 -33.78 1.33
CA ILE A 28 10.59 -32.87 0.41
C ILE A 28 10.61 -33.39 -1.04
N ASP A 29 11.64 -34.13 -1.43
CA ASP A 29 11.80 -34.71 -2.77
C ASP A 29 10.82 -35.86 -3.05
N ALA A 30 10.20 -36.41 -2.02
CA ALA A 30 9.18 -37.45 -2.15
C ALA A 30 7.80 -36.90 -2.53
N PHE A 31 7.60 -35.56 -2.44
CA PHE A 31 6.32 -34.96 -2.79
C PHE A 31 6.16 -34.85 -4.32
N THR A 32 5.36 -35.75 -4.87
CA THR A 32 4.88 -35.68 -6.25
C THR A 32 3.50 -34.98 -6.29
N VAL A 33 3.01 -34.70 -7.50
CA VAL A 33 1.69 -34.06 -7.66
C VAL A 33 0.56 -34.94 -7.10
N ASP A 34 0.69 -36.26 -7.21
CA ASP A 34 -0.33 -37.23 -6.75
C ASP A 34 -0.54 -37.19 -5.23
N VAL A 35 0.47 -36.75 -4.47
CA VAL A 35 0.35 -36.59 -3.01
C VAL A 35 -0.71 -35.56 -2.65
N LEU A 36 -0.96 -34.58 -3.51
CA LEU A 36 -1.98 -33.55 -3.26
C LEU A 36 -3.40 -34.14 -3.17
N ASP A 37 -3.65 -35.29 -3.79
CA ASP A 37 -4.94 -36.00 -3.68
C ASP A 37 -5.12 -36.73 -2.34
N GLN A 38 -4.04 -36.92 -1.57
CA GLN A 38 -4.08 -37.56 -0.25
C GLN A 38 -4.39 -36.56 0.87
N ILE A 39 -4.25 -35.25 0.59
CA ILE A 39 -4.46 -34.20 1.58
C ILE A 39 -5.96 -33.92 1.69
N THR A 40 -6.46 -33.90 2.92
CA THR A 40 -7.89 -33.74 3.23
C THR A 40 -8.23 -32.31 3.67
N ALA A 41 -9.51 -32.03 3.80
CA ALA A 41 -9.98 -30.77 4.38
C ALA A 41 -9.52 -30.59 5.83
N VAL A 42 -9.45 -31.69 6.59
CA VAL A 42 -8.98 -31.68 7.99
C VAL A 42 -7.52 -31.25 8.07
N ASP A 43 -6.65 -31.77 7.19
CA ASP A 43 -5.25 -31.33 7.14
C ASP A 43 -5.12 -29.83 6.86
N LEU A 44 -6.03 -29.26 6.07
CA LEU A 44 -6.03 -27.82 5.77
C LEU A 44 -6.57 -26.98 6.94
N GLU A 45 -7.50 -27.48 7.72
CA GLU A 45 -7.98 -26.85 8.95
C GLU A 45 -6.86 -26.86 10.02
N GLU A 46 -6.15 -27.97 10.17
CA GLU A 46 -4.97 -28.06 11.03
C GLU A 46 -3.85 -27.13 10.58
N TYR A 47 -3.63 -27.02 9.27
CA TYR A 47 -2.68 -26.04 8.71
C TYR A 47 -3.09 -24.60 9.03
N GLU A 48 -4.38 -24.24 8.98
CA GLU A 48 -4.84 -22.91 9.36
C GLU A 48 -4.56 -22.62 10.84
N GLU A 49 -4.77 -23.60 11.73
CA GLU A 49 -4.42 -23.45 13.16
C GLU A 49 -2.90 -23.30 13.35
N TYR A 50 -2.10 -24.14 12.69
CA TYR A 50 -0.64 -24.04 12.69
C TYR A 50 -0.16 -22.66 12.27
N LEU A 51 -0.77 -22.08 11.25
CA LEU A 51 -0.40 -20.75 10.74
C LEU A 51 -0.60 -19.63 11.76
N LYS A 52 -1.45 -19.78 12.78
CA LYS A 52 -1.67 -18.74 13.79
C LYS A 52 -0.39 -18.46 14.56
N VAL A 53 0.37 -19.52 14.91
CA VAL A 53 1.67 -19.44 15.57
C VAL A 53 2.52 -20.61 15.10
N TYR A 54 3.64 -20.35 14.44
CA TYR A 54 4.55 -21.40 13.96
C TYR A 54 6.02 -20.97 14.05
N GLN A 55 6.91 -21.94 14.00
CA GLN A 55 8.35 -21.70 13.98
C GLN A 55 8.84 -21.51 12.54
N ALA A 56 9.61 -20.47 12.30
CA ALA A 56 10.30 -20.23 11.04
C ALA A 56 11.81 -20.12 11.30
N GLY A 57 12.49 -21.26 11.33
CA GLY A 57 13.85 -21.36 11.85
C GLY A 57 13.86 -21.02 13.36
N ASP A 58 14.73 -20.10 13.77
CA ASP A 58 14.85 -19.67 15.17
C ASP A 58 13.80 -18.63 15.61
N LYS A 59 12.85 -18.27 14.75
CA LYS A 59 11.85 -17.24 15.03
C LYS A 59 10.46 -17.82 15.13
N THR A 60 9.73 -17.39 16.15
CA THR A 60 8.29 -17.63 16.23
C THR A 60 7.56 -16.57 15.40
N GLU A 61 6.85 -17.01 14.38
CA GLU A 61 6.03 -16.17 13.52
C GLU A 61 4.55 -16.28 13.90
N THR A 62 3.85 -15.16 13.86
CA THR A 62 2.41 -15.10 14.11
C THR A 62 1.67 -14.47 12.93
N ASN A 63 0.50 -14.98 12.59
CA ASN A 63 -0.33 -14.40 11.55
C ASN A 63 -1.66 -13.90 12.12
N GLY A 64 -1.96 -12.64 11.84
CA GLY A 64 -3.32 -12.14 11.98
C GLY A 64 -4.20 -12.53 10.77
N GLU A 65 -5.49 -12.23 10.84
CA GLU A 65 -6.53 -12.58 9.85
C GLU A 65 -6.11 -12.37 8.38
N ARG A 66 -5.44 -11.26 8.07
CA ARG A 66 -4.97 -10.97 6.70
C ARG A 66 -3.84 -11.89 6.25
N GLY A 67 -2.96 -12.25 7.16
CA GLY A 67 -1.86 -13.18 6.91
C GLY A 67 -2.39 -14.58 6.64
N LEU A 68 -3.30 -15.07 7.49
CA LEU A 68 -4.00 -16.34 7.32
C LEU A 68 -4.73 -16.39 5.98
N LYS A 69 -5.60 -15.39 5.73
CA LYS A 69 -6.36 -15.31 4.47
C LYS A 69 -5.45 -15.34 3.24
N ARG A 70 -4.32 -14.61 3.25
CA ARG A 70 -3.38 -14.58 2.13
C ARG A 70 -2.77 -15.96 1.89
N LYS A 71 -2.31 -16.65 2.96
CA LYS A 71 -1.70 -17.98 2.87
C LYS A 71 -2.71 -19.04 2.40
N MET A 72 -3.93 -19.03 2.92
CA MET A 72 -5.00 -19.90 2.44
C MET A 72 -5.39 -19.60 0.99
N SER A 73 -5.39 -18.33 0.57
CA SER A 73 -5.66 -17.96 -0.82
C SER A 73 -4.54 -18.40 -1.78
N SER A 74 -3.27 -18.41 -1.36
CA SER A 74 -2.17 -18.93 -2.18
C SER A 74 -2.30 -20.44 -2.36
N LEU A 75 -2.67 -21.15 -1.31
CA LEU A 75 -2.92 -22.60 -1.35
C LEU A 75 -4.10 -22.94 -2.26
N ARG A 76 -5.21 -22.18 -2.17
CA ARG A 76 -6.36 -22.33 -3.10
C ARG A 76 -5.95 -22.14 -4.55
N SER A 77 -5.11 -21.13 -4.83
CA SER A 77 -4.62 -20.88 -6.18
C SER A 77 -3.72 -22.01 -6.69
N PHE A 78 -2.92 -22.61 -5.79
CA PHE A 78 -2.05 -23.72 -6.07
C PHE A 78 -2.86 -24.98 -6.45
N TYR A 79 -3.81 -25.39 -5.60
CA TYR A 79 -4.71 -26.50 -5.87
C TYR A 79 -5.55 -26.29 -7.14
N ALA A 80 -6.12 -25.09 -7.30
CA ALA A 80 -6.91 -24.76 -8.49
C ALA A 80 -6.11 -24.87 -9.81
N TYR A 81 -4.81 -24.59 -9.77
CA TYR A 81 -3.93 -24.75 -10.93
C TYR A 81 -3.82 -26.21 -11.38
N TYR A 82 -3.52 -27.12 -10.45
CA TYR A 82 -3.37 -28.55 -10.74
C TYR A 82 -4.71 -29.22 -11.07
N PHE A 83 -5.74 -28.89 -10.30
CA PHE A 83 -7.10 -29.40 -10.54
C PHE A 83 -7.66 -29.04 -11.91
N LYS A 84 -7.51 -27.79 -12.35
CA LYS A 84 -7.94 -27.36 -13.68
C LYS A 84 -7.18 -28.03 -14.84
N ARG A 85 -6.05 -28.62 -14.58
CA ARG A 85 -5.22 -29.37 -15.54
C ARG A 85 -5.41 -30.87 -15.43
N GLU A 86 -6.36 -31.30 -14.60
CA GLU A 86 -6.65 -32.71 -14.38
C GLU A 86 -5.41 -33.50 -13.90
N MET A 87 -4.46 -32.82 -13.26
CA MET A 87 -3.26 -33.44 -12.70
C MET A 87 -3.51 -33.97 -11.28
N ILE A 88 -4.61 -33.59 -10.66
CA ILE A 88 -5.15 -34.09 -9.39
C ILE A 88 -6.67 -34.27 -9.52
N HIS A 89 -7.22 -35.19 -8.74
CA HIS A 89 -8.63 -35.55 -8.79
C HIS A 89 -9.47 -34.83 -7.74
N THR A 90 -8.84 -34.34 -6.68
CA THR A 90 -9.51 -33.69 -5.54
C THR A 90 -8.99 -32.27 -5.32
N ASN A 91 -9.84 -31.41 -4.75
CA ASN A 91 -9.44 -30.07 -4.33
C ASN A 91 -10.06 -29.79 -2.94
N PRO A 92 -9.38 -30.18 -1.86
CA PRO A 92 -9.91 -30.00 -0.50
C PRO A 92 -10.03 -28.55 -0.08
N THR A 93 -9.35 -27.61 -0.78
CA THR A 93 -9.39 -26.18 -0.43
C THR A 93 -10.76 -25.53 -0.63
N VAL A 94 -11.66 -26.17 -1.41
CA VAL A 94 -13.03 -25.68 -1.61
C VAL A 94 -13.95 -26.01 -0.44
N LEU A 95 -13.57 -26.98 0.38
CA LEU A 95 -14.32 -27.45 1.55
C LEU A 95 -13.98 -26.66 2.83
N VAL A 96 -12.86 -25.94 2.85
CA VAL A 96 -12.40 -25.18 4.03
C VAL A 96 -12.79 -23.71 3.86
N ASP A 97 -13.35 -23.10 4.89
CA ASP A 97 -13.69 -21.70 4.87
C ASP A 97 -12.46 -20.78 4.86
N VAL A 98 -12.54 -19.68 4.15
CA VAL A 98 -11.47 -18.66 4.20
C VAL A 98 -11.68 -17.76 5.41
N PRO A 99 -10.63 -17.50 6.22
CA PRO A 99 -10.73 -16.61 7.36
C PRO A 99 -11.42 -15.29 7.04
N LYS A 100 -12.43 -14.93 7.84
CA LYS A 100 -13.13 -13.65 7.73
C LYS A 100 -12.20 -12.55 8.18
N ILE A 101 -12.19 -11.43 7.46
CA ILE A 101 -11.43 -10.24 7.84
C ILE A 101 -12.38 -9.23 8.46
N HIS A 102 -12.13 -8.88 9.70
CA HIS A 102 -12.84 -7.78 10.35
C HIS A 102 -12.35 -6.45 9.77
N GLN A 103 -13.29 -5.57 9.46
CA GLN A 103 -12.99 -4.24 8.95
C GLN A 103 -12.41 -3.39 10.09
N LYS A 104 -11.21 -2.87 9.89
CA LYS A 104 -10.60 -1.88 10.80
C LYS A 104 -10.85 -0.49 10.24
N SER A 105 -11.05 0.48 11.13
CA SER A 105 -11.13 1.89 10.76
C SER A 105 -9.94 2.31 9.90
N ILE A 106 -10.19 3.18 8.93
CA ILE A 106 -9.13 3.70 8.06
C ILE A 106 -8.25 4.63 8.88
N ILE A 107 -6.97 4.28 8.99
CA ILE A 107 -5.98 5.18 9.55
C ILE A 107 -5.64 6.21 8.47
N ARG A 108 -5.86 7.48 8.77
CA ARG A 108 -5.58 8.63 7.91
C ARG A 108 -5.15 9.82 8.77
N LEU A 109 -4.62 10.83 8.13
CA LEU A 109 -4.46 12.14 8.74
C LEU A 109 -5.76 12.95 8.60
N GLU A 110 -6.10 13.72 9.61
CA GLU A 110 -7.15 14.73 9.52
C GLU A 110 -6.57 16.01 8.92
N ALA A 111 -7.41 16.98 8.54
CA ALA A 111 -6.97 18.18 7.83
C ALA A 111 -5.93 19.00 8.62
N ASP A 112 -6.13 19.14 9.92
CA ASP A 112 -5.19 19.81 10.82
C ASP A 112 -3.85 19.07 10.93
N GLU A 113 -3.87 17.73 10.98
CA GLU A 113 -2.65 16.92 10.99
C GLU A 113 -1.90 17.00 9.64
N VAL A 114 -2.61 17.16 8.51
CA VAL A 114 -1.98 17.38 7.20
C VAL A 114 -1.27 18.74 7.18
N ALA A 115 -1.94 19.80 7.63
CA ALA A 115 -1.35 21.13 7.71
C ALA A 115 -0.08 21.14 8.60
N LEU A 116 -0.17 20.57 9.81
CA LEU A 116 0.97 20.44 10.70
C LEU A 116 2.12 19.62 10.09
N LEU A 117 1.81 18.58 9.32
CA LEU A 117 2.83 17.77 8.65
C LEU A 117 3.60 18.59 7.62
N LEU A 118 2.91 19.33 6.78
CA LEU A 118 3.52 20.16 5.73
C LEU A 118 4.31 21.32 6.36
N ASP A 119 3.75 22.00 7.35
CA ASP A 119 4.44 23.06 8.10
C ASP A 119 5.72 22.55 8.76
N TYR A 120 5.68 21.36 9.37
CA TYR A 120 6.88 20.79 9.99
C TYR A 120 7.94 20.40 8.94
N ILE A 121 7.55 19.96 7.75
CA ILE A 121 8.51 19.70 6.66
C ILE A 121 9.12 21.01 6.17
N GLU A 122 8.38 22.10 6.11
CA GLU A 122 8.82 23.39 5.59
C GLU A 122 9.64 24.18 6.62
N HIS A 123 9.24 24.18 7.89
CA HIS A 123 9.78 25.06 8.95
C HIS A 123 10.40 24.33 10.15
N GLY A 124 10.26 23.03 10.28
CA GLY A 124 10.74 22.25 11.44
C GLY A 124 12.25 22.15 11.58
N GLY A 125 13.01 22.91 10.80
CA GLY A 125 14.46 23.00 10.87
C GLY A 125 14.99 24.05 11.87
N ASP A 126 14.14 24.92 12.40
CA ASP A 126 14.55 26.06 13.20
C ASP A 126 15.21 25.63 14.52
N ASP A 127 14.73 24.56 15.14
CA ASP A 127 15.28 23.98 16.36
C ASP A 127 16.47 23.02 16.12
N LEU A 128 16.82 22.75 14.86
CA LEU A 128 17.90 21.84 14.52
C LEU A 128 19.25 22.56 14.50
N THR A 129 20.29 21.86 14.97
CA THR A 129 21.66 22.36 14.99
C THR A 129 22.64 21.38 14.33
N GLY A 130 23.82 21.90 13.95
CA GLY A 130 24.91 21.10 13.41
C GLY A 130 24.54 20.32 12.15
N GLN A 131 24.99 19.10 12.05
CA GLN A 131 24.76 18.24 10.87
C GLN A 131 23.30 17.95 10.57
N LYS A 132 22.44 17.93 11.61
CA LYS A 132 21.00 17.69 11.41
C LYS A 132 20.36 18.85 10.67
N LYS A 133 20.72 20.09 10.97
CA LYS A 133 20.24 21.29 10.27
C LYS A 133 20.69 21.28 8.81
N VAL A 134 21.97 21.02 8.56
CA VAL A 134 22.51 20.93 7.19
C VAL A 134 21.79 19.86 6.36
N TYR A 135 21.55 18.69 6.97
CA TYR A 135 20.81 17.62 6.31
C TYR A 135 19.35 18.01 6.00
N TYR A 136 18.69 18.68 6.95
CA TYR A 136 17.32 19.15 6.78
C TYR A 136 17.25 20.17 5.63
N GLU A 137 18.04 21.25 5.70
CA GLU A 137 18.05 22.31 4.69
C GLU A 137 18.32 21.78 3.28
N LYS A 138 19.22 20.81 3.16
CA LYS A 138 19.54 20.17 1.87
C LYS A 138 18.37 19.38 1.27
N ASN A 139 17.46 18.87 2.10
CA ASN A 139 16.44 17.92 1.66
C ASN A 139 15.00 18.43 1.78
N LYS A 140 14.75 19.54 2.49
CA LYS A 140 13.40 20.01 2.82
C LYS A 140 12.53 20.26 1.60
N ASP A 141 13.05 20.88 0.56
CA ASP A 141 12.28 21.20 -0.66
C ASP A 141 11.87 19.91 -1.40
N ARG A 142 12.78 18.93 -1.47
CA ARG A 142 12.47 17.61 -2.01
C ARG A 142 11.41 16.90 -1.17
N ASP A 143 11.60 16.89 0.14
CA ASP A 143 10.76 16.17 1.08
C ASP A 143 9.34 16.78 1.08
N LEU A 144 9.25 18.12 1.04
CA LEU A 144 8.00 18.85 0.90
C LEU A 144 7.31 18.51 -0.42
N ALA A 145 7.99 18.66 -1.55
CA ALA A 145 7.42 18.37 -2.86
C ALA A 145 6.91 16.93 -2.98
N LEU A 146 7.66 15.96 -2.42
CA LEU A 146 7.28 14.56 -2.45
C LEU A 146 6.05 14.27 -1.59
N VAL A 147 6.00 14.79 -0.36
CA VAL A 147 4.86 14.56 0.55
C VAL A 147 3.62 15.29 0.06
N THR A 148 3.77 16.54 -0.43
CA THR A 148 2.67 17.33 -1.00
C THR A 148 2.11 16.65 -2.25
N LEU A 149 2.97 16.10 -3.12
CA LEU A 149 2.54 15.33 -4.28
C LEU A 149 1.71 14.09 -3.87
N LEU A 150 2.19 13.31 -2.89
CA LEU A 150 1.46 12.14 -2.39
C LEU A 150 0.11 12.50 -1.77
N LEU A 151 0.04 13.61 -1.01
CA LEU A 151 -1.19 14.11 -0.37
C LEU A 151 -2.14 14.78 -1.34
N GLY A 152 -1.63 15.46 -2.37
CA GLY A 152 -2.45 16.22 -3.32
C GLY A 152 -2.92 15.43 -4.54
N THR A 153 -2.38 14.21 -4.76
CA THR A 153 -2.74 13.39 -5.92
C THR A 153 -3.16 11.97 -5.56
N GLY A 154 -2.78 11.51 -4.39
CA GLY A 154 -3.03 10.14 -3.97
C GLY A 154 -2.35 9.05 -4.81
N VAL A 155 -1.33 9.36 -5.59
CA VAL A 155 -0.56 8.37 -6.36
C VAL A 155 0.10 7.34 -5.46
N ARG A 156 0.36 6.15 -5.98
CA ARG A 156 1.09 5.13 -5.21
C ARG A 156 2.56 5.53 -5.06
N VAL A 157 3.16 5.14 -3.94
CA VAL A 157 4.59 5.42 -3.72
C VAL A 157 5.47 4.89 -4.85
N SER A 158 5.15 3.72 -5.42
CA SER A 158 5.86 3.17 -6.58
C SER A 158 5.69 3.99 -7.85
N GLU A 159 4.53 4.60 -8.06
CA GLU A 159 4.26 5.52 -9.16
C GLU A 159 5.06 6.82 -8.94
N CYS A 160 5.02 7.38 -7.73
CA CYS A 160 5.75 8.59 -7.36
C CYS A 160 7.27 8.48 -7.57
N VAL A 161 7.90 7.41 -7.09
CA VAL A 161 9.35 7.21 -7.25
C VAL A 161 9.76 6.88 -8.68
N GLY A 162 8.80 6.40 -9.48
CA GLY A 162 9.00 6.09 -10.90
C GLY A 162 8.97 7.30 -11.83
N LEU A 163 8.47 8.45 -11.36
CA LEU A 163 8.32 9.65 -12.19
C LEU A 163 9.67 10.15 -12.71
N ASP A 164 9.65 10.55 -13.96
CA ASP A 164 10.70 11.33 -14.61
C ASP A 164 10.30 12.82 -14.63
N ILE A 165 11.27 13.69 -14.87
CA ILE A 165 11.03 15.14 -14.93
C ILE A 165 10.08 15.47 -16.08
N GLU A 166 10.17 14.72 -17.17
CA GLU A 166 9.37 14.87 -18.39
C GLU A 166 7.91 14.41 -18.19
N ASP A 167 7.63 13.66 -17.11
CA ASP A 167 6.27 13.24 -16.77
C ASP A 167 5.44 14.36 -16.14
N VAL A 168 6.06 15.51 -15.78
CA VAL A 168 5.38 16.64 -15.15
C VAL A 168 5.02 17.69 -16.17
N ASP A 169 3.72 17.89 -16.36
CA ASP A 169 3.16 18.95 -17.23
C ASP A 169 2.62 20.10 -16.37
N PHE A 170 3.41 21.17 -16.23
CA PHE A 170 3.00 22.38 -15.50
C PHE A 170 2.01 23.26 -16.27
N LYS A 171 1.85 23.04 -17.58
CA LYS A 171 0.87 23.81 -18.37
C LYS A 171 -0.56 23.36 -18.05
N ASN A 172 -0.73 22.05 -17.87
CA ASN A 172 -2.03 21.44 -17.58
C ASN A 172 -2.14 20.95 -16.12
N ASN A 173 -1.15 21.21 -15.28
CA ASN A 173 -1.08 20.79 -13.88
C ASN A 173 -1.32 19.29 -13.72
N GLY A 174 -0.60 18.47 -14.49
CA GLY A 174 -0.73 17.02 -14.52
C GLY A 174 0.60 16.30 -14.41
N ILE A 175 0.53 15.07 -13.92
CA ILE A 175 1.65 14.10 -13.97
C ILE A 175 1.20 12.86 -14.72
N LYS A 176 2.06 12.35 -15.58
CA LYS A 176 1.84 11.09 -16.27
C LYS A 176 2.38 9.95 -15.41
N VAL A 177 1.51 9.03 -14.97
CA VAL A 177 1.88 7.89 -14.13
C VAL A 177 1.63 6.57 -14.87
N THR A 178 2.58 5.64 -14.75
CA THR A 178 2.42 4.27 -15.25
C THR A 178 1.89 3.38 -14.14
N ARG A 179 0.68 2.90 -14.30
CA ARG A 179 0.00 2.03 -13.31
C ARG A 179 0.38 0.56 -13.49
N LYS A 180 0.02 -0.24 -12.47
CA LYS A 180 0.23 -1.68 -12.51
C LYS A 180 -0.42 -2.30 -13.77
N GLY A 181 0.40 -2.93 -14.61
CA GLY A 181 -0.02 -3.51 -15.88
C GLY A 181 0.35 -2.66 -17.09
N GLY A 182 1.13 -1.58 -16.92
CA GLY A 182 1.65 -0.75 -18.00
C GLY A 182 0.68 0.32 -18.52
N ASN A 183 -0.50 0.47 -17.91
CA ASN A 183 -1.44 1.52 -18.32
C ASN A 183 -0.96 2.89 -17.86
N GLU A 184 -0.83 3.83 -18.77
CA GLU A 184 -0.54 5.22 -18.48
C GLU A 184 -1.81 6.00 -18.18
N MET A 185 -1.72 6.96 -17.27
CA MET A 185 -2.79 7.92 -17.02
C MET A 185 -2.23 9.23 -16.52
N VAL A 186 -2.94 10.32 -16.79
CA VAL A 186 -2.63 11.64 -16.24
C VAL A 186 -3.40 11.81 -14.92
N VAL A 187 -2.68 12.21 -13.89
CA VAL A 187 -3.26 12.61 -12.60
C VAL A 187 -3.00 14.11 -12.42
N TYR A 188 -4.06 14.85 -12.18
CA TYR A 188 -3.97 16.31 -12.02
C TYR A 188 -3.64 16.69 -10.58
N PHE A 189 -2.98 17.83 -10.42
CA PHE A 189 -2.58 18.37 -9.11
C PHE A 189 -2.97 19.84 -8.96
N GLY A 190 -3.15 20.25 -7.71
CA GLY A 190 -3.52 21.63 -7.36
C GLY A 190 -2.32 22.58 -7.21
N PRO A 191 -2.58 23.87 -6.95
CA PRO A 191 -1.55 24.94 -6.89
C PRO A 191 -0.47 24.69 -5.82
N GLU A 192 -0.82 24.07 -4.71
CA GLU A 192 0.12 23.77 -3.63
C GLU A 192 1.18 22.75 -4.06
N VAL A 193 0.76 21.68 -4.77
CA VAL A 193 1.66 20.68 -5.36
C VAL A 193 2.53 21.34 -6.45
N GLU A 194 1.94 22.19 -7.30
CA GLU A 194 2.66 22.93 -8.32
C GLU A 194 3.79 23.77 -7.72
N LYS A 195 3.47 24.56 -6.67
CA LYS A 195 4.45 25.41 -5.96
C LYS A 195 5.59 24.57 -5.37
N ALA A 196 5.25 23.50 -4.66
CA ALA A 196 6.24 22.63 -4.03
C ALA A 196 7.16 21.94 -5.05
N LEU A 197 6.60 21.46 -6.18
CA LEU A 197 7.37 20.85 -7.25
C LEU A 197 8.30 21.88 -7.92
N LYS A 198 7.82 23.09 -8.23
CA LYS A 198 8.64 24.16 -8.82
C LYS A 198 9.81 24.53 -7.92
N ASN A 199 9.57 24.72 -6.63
CA ASN A 199 10.63 25.03 -5.66
C ASN A 199 11.69 23.92 -5.62
N TYR A 200 11.27 22.67 -5.56
CA TYR A 200 12.20 21.56 -5.58
C TYR A 200 12.98 21.48 -6.90
N LEU A 201 12.36 21.72 -8.03
CA LEU A 201 13.04 21.67 -9.34
C LEU A 201 14.14 22.73 -9.46
N GLU A 202 13.99 23.91 -8.84
CA GLU A 202 15.08 24.89 -8.79
C GLU A 202 16.30 24.36 -8.00
N VAL A 203 16.06 23.69 -6.87
CA VAL A 203 17.13 23.06 -6.09
C VAL A 203 17.73 21.87 -6.84
N ARG A 204 16.87 21.08 -7.52
CA ARG A 204 17.29 19.89 -8.26
C ARG A 204 18.27 20.20 -9.40
N LYS A 205 18.13 21.35 -10.08
CA LYS A 205 19.03 21.80 -11.14
C LYS A 205 20.50 21.84 -10.72
N ASN A 206 20.76 22.06 -9.44
CA ASN A 206 22.11 22.13 -8.87
C ASN A 206 22.67 20.77 -8.44
N ILE A 207 21.91 19.68 -8.60
CA ILE A 207 22.33 18.33 -8.21
C ILE A 207 22.85 17.61 -9.44
N ILE A 208 24.11 17.22 -9.44
CA ILE A 208 24.70 16.34 -10.47
C ILE A 208 24.30 14.91 -10.13
N PRO A 209 23.43 14.26 -10.92
CA PRO A 209 22.99 12.89 -10.66
C PRO A 209 24.10 11.87 -10.91
N VAL A 210 23.92 10.68 -10.39
CA VAL A 210 24.69 9.51 -10.78
C VAL A 210 24.21 9.06 -12.16
N GLU A 211 25.11 8.61 -13.01
CA GLU A 211 24.84 8.09 -14.36
C GLU A 211 23.66 7.11 -14.38
N GLY A 212 22.75 7.29 -15.35
CA GLY A 212 21.54 6.50 -15.50
C GLY A 212 20.35 6.95 -14.61
N HIS A 213 20.50 8.07 -13.89
CA HIS A 213 19.43 8.63 -13.04
C HIS A 213 19.04 10.07 -13.42
N GLU A 214 19.49 10.58 -14.54
CA GLU A 214 19.36 11.98 -14.97
C GLU A 214 17.91 12.43 -15.07
N HIS A 215 17.05 11.56 -15.56
CA HIS A 215 15.62 11.82 -15.76
C HIS A 215 14.79 11.75 -14.48
N ALA A 216 15.26 11.08 -13.42
CA ALA A 216 14.48 10.88 -12.21
C ALA A 216 13.96 12.19 -11.63
N LEU A 217 12.65 12.32 -11.41
CA LEU A 217 12.06 13.51 -10.78
C LEU A 217 12.66 13.74 -9.39
N PHE A 218 12.67 12.72 -8.54
CA PHE A 218 13.15 12.81 -7.16
C PHE A 218 14.48 12.08 -6.96
N TYR A 219 15.47 12.80 -6.42
CA TYR A 219 16.76 12.23 -6.07
C TYR A 219 16.84 11.85 -4.59
N SER A 220 17.49 10.73 -4.31
CA SER A 220 17.96 10.38 -2.97
C SER A 220 19.18 11.23 -2.57
N THR A 221 19.59 11.14 -1.30
CA THR A 221 20.84 11.76 -0.82
C THR A 221 22.09 11.22 -1.54
N GLN A 222 21.99 10.06 -2.18
CA GLN A 222 23.05 9.47 -3.01
C GLN A 222 23.00 9.94 -4.47
N ARG A 223 22.16 10.92 -4.80
CA ARG A 223 21.99 11.48 -6.16
C ARG A 223 21.52 10.45 -7.20
N LYS A 224 20.81 9.42 -6.74
CA LYS A 224 20.12 8.42 -7.56
C LYS A 224 18.61 8.62 -7.44
N ARG A 225 17.85 8.03 -8.35
CA ARG A 225 16.38 7.94 -8.20
C ARG A 225 16.03 7.48 -6.77
N ILE A 226 15.12 8.18 -6.11
CA ILE A 226 14.69 7.81 -4.77
C ILE A 226 13.95 6.47 -4.80
N GLY A 227 14.24 5.60 -3.83
CA GLY A 227 13.57 4.30 -3.73
C GLY A 227 12.35 4.35 -2.80
N VAL A 228 11.44 3.38 -2.96
CA VAL A 228 10.23 3.24 -2.15
C VAL A 228 10.53 3.25 -0.65
N GLN A 229 11.54 2.47 -0.22
CA GLN A 229 11.91 2.39 1.20
C GLN A 229 12.38 3.73 1.77
N ALA A 230 13.08 4.52 0.96
CA ALA A 230 13.52 5.85 1.38
C ALA A 230 12.32 6.79 1.61
N VAL A 231 11.32 6.72 0.73
CA VAL A 231 10.07 7.50 0.88
C VAL A 231 9.25 7.01 2.08
N GLU A 232 9.16 5.71 2.32
CA GLU A 232 8.48 5.16 3.51
C GLU A 232 9.14 5.65 4.81
N ASN A 233 10.48 5.63 4.86
CA ASN A 233 11.24 6.11 6.02
C ASN A 233 11.08 7.63 6.20
N LEU A 234 11.06 8.39 5.10
CA LEU A 234 10.83 9.83 5.10
C LEU A 234 9.44 10.17 5.65
N VAL A 235 8.38 9.58 5.12
CA VAL A 235 7.01 9.79 5.60
C VAL A 235 6.89 9.41 7.08
N LYS A 236 7.46 8.27 7.49
CA LYS A 236 7.46 7.84 8.89
C LYS A 236 8.19 8.81 9.79
N LYS A 237 9.33 9.38 9.35
CA LYS A 237 10.12 10.37 10.09
C LYS A 237 9.27 11.60 10.40
N TYR A 238 8.65 12.20 9.40
CA TYR A 238 7.88 13.42 9.55
C TYR A 238 6.54 13.20 10.27
N ALA A 239 5.83 12.13 9.95
CA ALA A 239 4.54 11.83 10.57
C ALA A 239 4.63 11.60 12.09
N ARG A 240 5.77 11.11 12.60
CA ARG A 240 6.00 10.96 14.05
C ARG A 240 6.05 12.26 14.82
N GLN A 241 6.28 13.38 14.16
CA GLN A 241 6.27 14.71 14.78
C GLN A 241 4.84 15.24 14.95
N VAL A 242 3.91 14.72 14.17
CA VAL A 242 2.52 15.17 14.13
C VAL A 242 1.60 14.23 14.92
N THR A 243 1.85 12.93 14.85
CA THR A 243 1.02 11.94 15.54
C THR A 243 1.86 10.78 16.08
N THR A 244 1.62 10.43 17.35
CA THR A 244 2.26 9.30 18.03
C THR A 244 1.38 8.03 17.98
N THR A 245 0.07 8.20 17.80
CA THR A 245 -0.92 7.12 17.87
C THR A 245 -1.19 6.47 16.53
N LYS A 246 -0.94 7.19 15.42
CA LYS A 246 -1.21 6.72 14.05
C LYS A 246 0.09 6.30 13.35
N LYS A 247 0.14 5.08 12.85
CA LYS A 247 1.24 4.62 11.99
C LYS A 247 1.01 5.08 10.56
N ILE A 248 1.54 6.24 10.19
CA ILE A 248 1.40 6.82 8.86
C ILE A 248 2.46 6.27 7.90
N THR A 249 2.04 5.92 6.70
CA THR A 249 2.85 5.42 5.59
C THR A 249 2.39 6.11 4.31
N PRO A 250 3.13 6.03 3.18
CA PRO A 250 2.65 6.59 1.91
C PRO A 250 1.27 6.08 1.50
N HIS A 251 0.95 4.82 1.80
CA HIS A 251 -0.40 4.29 1.57
C HIS A 251 -1.47 4.98 2.43
N LYS A 252 -1.11 5.44 3.64
CA LYS A 252 -2.02 6.20 4.49
C LYS A 252 -2.20 7.65 4.02
N LEU A 253 -1.17 8.26 3.44
CA LEU A 253 -1.30 9.56 2.76
C LEU A 253 -2.27 9.46 1.57
N ARG A 254 -2.18 8.41 0.79
CA ARG A 254 -3.15 8.12 -0.28
C ARG A 254 -4.58 7.90 0.28
N SER A 255 -4.73 7.23 1.43
CA SER A 255 -6.03 7.08 2.10
C SER A 255 -6.55 8.42 2.59
N THR A 256 -5.67 9.31 3.08
CA THR A 256 -5.99 10.69 3.47
C THR A 256 -6.56 11.46 2.28
N TYR A 257 -5.84 11.47 1.15
CA TYR A 257 -6.31 12.12 -0.09
C TYR A 257 -7.66 11.57 -0.55
N GLY A 258 -7.80 10.25 -0.66
CA GLY A 258 -9.05 9.65 -1.13
C GLY A 258 -10.24 9.91 -0.18
N THR A 259 -9.99 10.03 1.13
CA THR A 259 -11.00 10.43 2.10
C THR A 259 -11.43 11.88 1.90
N ALA A 260 -10.47 12.81 1.80
CA ALA A 260 -10.74 14.21 1.58
C ALA A 260 -11.51 14.41 0.26
N LEU A 261 -11.08 13.76 -0.83
CA LEU A 261 -11.76 13.83 -2.12
C LEU A 261 -13.21 13.31 -2.03
N TYR A 262 -13.44 12.22 -1.30
CA TYR A 262 -14.79 11.70 -1.10
C TYR A 262 -15.66 12.63 -0.22
N GLN A 263 -15.09 13.24 0.80
CA GLN A 263 -15.81 14.21 1.65
C GLN A 263 -16.26 15.43 0.85
N GLU A 264 -15.39 15.96 -0.01
CA GLU A 264 -15.66 17.13 -0.84
C GLU A 264 -16.65 16.85 -1.99
N THR A 265 -16.45 15.74 -2.70
CA THR A 265 -17.21 15.50 -3.94
C THR A 265 -18.44 14.61 -3.75
N GLY A 266 -18.40 13.71 -2.79
CA GLY A 266 -19.40 12.68 -2.61
C GLY A 266 -19.42 11.58 -3.63
N ASP A 267 -18.55 11.65 -4.59
CA ASP A 267 -18.54 10.71 -5.70
C ASP A 267 -17.49 9.62 -5.49
N ILE A 268 -17.99 8.42 -5.16
CA ILE A 268 -17.15 7.26 -4.95
C ILE A 268 -16.51 6.74 -6.26
N TYR A 269 -17.17 6.99 -7.40
CA TYR A 269 -16.65 6.58 -8.71
C TYR A 269 -15.49 7.48 -9.13
N LEU A 270 -15.61 8.80 -8.90
CA LEU A 270 -14.51 9.73 -9.10
C LEU A 270 -13.30 9.36 -8.24
N VAL A 271 -13.52 9.05 -6.95
CA VAL A 271 -12.44 8.61 -6.05
C VAL A 271 -11.80 7.32 -6.56
N ALA A 272 -12.59 6.35 -7.02
CA ALA A 272 -12.08 5.09 -7.57
C ALA A 272 -11.24 5.33 -8.83
N ASP A 273 -11.70 6.18 -9.72
CA ASP A 273 -11.02 6.52 -10.97
C ASP A 273 -9.68 7.22 -10.70
N VAL A 274 -9.70 8.34 -9.96
CA VAL A 274 -8.49 9.10 -9.61
C VAL A 274 -7.47 8.22 -8.88
N LEU A 275 -7.91 7.40 -7.94
CA LEU A 275 -7.03 6.44 -7.26
C LEU A 275 -6.65 5.25 -8.14
N GLY A 276 -7.31 5.00 -9.27
CA GLY A 276 -7.08 3.85 -10.15
C GLY A 276 -7.33 2.52 -9.49
N HIS A 277 -8.47 2.41 -8.85
CA HIS A 277 -8.99 1.15 -8.36
C HIS A 277 -9.77 0.46 -9.48
N LYS A 278 -9.35 -0.75 -9.86
CA LYS A 278 -10.06 -1.55 -10.88
C LYS A 278 -11.47 -1.97 -10.45
N ASP A 279 -11.70 -2.06 -9.13
CA ASP A 279 -12.97 -2.42 -8.53
C ASP A 279 -13.41 -1.33 -7.55
N VAL A 280 -14.51 -0.69 -7.89
CA VAL A 280 -15.16 0.36 -7.06
C VAL A 280 -15.56 -0.17 -5.68
N ASN A 281 -15.86 -1.47 -5.56
CA ASN A 281 -16.17 -2.08 -4.27
C ASN A 281 -14.99 -1.99 -3.29
N THR A 282 -13.76 -1.97 -3.78
CA THR A 282 -12.58 -1.71 -2.94
C THR A 282 -12.66 -0.31 -2.33
N THR A 283 -13.03 0.68 -3.14
CA THR A 283 -13.21 2.08 -2.69
C THR A 283 -14.39 2.18 -1.74
N LYS A 284 -15.55 1.62 -2.11
CA LYS A 284 -16.76 1.62 -1.29
C LYS A 284 -16.52 1.02 0.11
N LYS A 285 -15.84 -0.13 0.19
CA LYS A 285 -15.49 -0.75 1.48
C LYS A 285 -14.58 0.13 2.34
N HIS A 286 -13.67 0.88 1.71
CA HIS A 286 -12.79 1.78 2.43
C HIS A 286 -13.50 3.02 2.97
N TYR A 287 -14.47 3.58 2.24
CA TYR A 287 -15.12 4.84 2.60
C TYR A 287 -16.54 4.69 3.16
N ALA A 288 -17.07 3.47 3.25
CA ALA A 288 -18.42 3.20 3.78
C ALA A 288 -18.63 3.72 5.23
N ALA A 289 -17.57 3.76 6.05
CA ALA A 289 -17.65 4.30 7.40
C ALA A 289 -17.84 5.84 7.46
N LEU A 290 -17.62 6.55 6.34
CA LEU A 290 -17.81 8.00 6.23
C LEU A 290 -19.26 8.36 5.89
N ASP A 291 -20.10 7.38 5.59
CA ASP A 291 -21.49 7.57 5.19
C ASP A 291 -22.39 8.11 6.31
N ASP A 292 -21.98 8.07 7.59
CA ASP A 292 -22.85 8.49 8.69
C ASP A 292 -23.07 10.02 8.71
N SER A 293 -22.06 10.81 8.41
CA SER A 293 -22.21 12.27 8.26
C SER A 293 -23.14 12.63 7.08
N ARG A 294 -23.04 11.87 5.99
CA ARG A 294 -23.90 12.03 4.80
C ARG A 294 -25.32 11.56 5.03
N ARG A 295 -25.53 10.49 5.79
CA ARG A 295 -26.86 10.07 6.20
C ARG A 295 -27.56 11.15 7.03
N ARG A 296 -26.81 11.86 7.89
CA ARG A 296 -27.33 13.03 8.62
C ARG A 296 -27.64 14.19 7.68
N GLN A 297 -26.76 14.51 6.72
CA GLN A 297 -27.02 15.52 5.68
C GLN A 297 -28.23 15.14 4.82
N ALA A 298 -28.35 13.88 4.40
CA ALA A 298 -29.49 13.40 3.64
C ALA A 298 -30.82 13.57 4.39
N ALA A 299 -30.80 13.40 5.71
CA ALA A 299 -32.01 13.62 6.53
C ALA A 299 -32.52 15.07 6.51
N THR A 300 -31.60 16.05 6.30
CA THR A 300 -31.93 17.47 6.21
C THR A 300 -32.09 17.97 4.77
N ALA A 301 -31.68 17.18 3.78
CA ALA A 301 -31.77 17.57 2.36
C ALA A 301 -33.20 17.44 1.79
N VAL A 302 -34.02 16.59 2.39
CA VAL A 302 -35.43 16.41 1.97
C VAL A 302 -36.29 17.36 2.77
N LYS A 303 -36.72 18.46 2.15
CA LYS A 303 -37.75 19.36 2.72
C LYS A 303 -39.11 18.74 2.53
N LEU A 304 -39.83 18.53 3.63
CA LEU A 304 -41.17 17.94 3.61
C LEU A 304 -42.28 18.98 3.39
N ARG A 305 -41.97 20.25 3.59
CA ARG A 305 -42.86 21.39 3.33
C ARG A 305 -42.03 22.56 2.81
N GLU A 306 -42.53 23.28 1.82
CA GLU A 306 -42.04 24.60 1.46
C GLU A 306 -42.64 25.62 2.44
N ASP A 307 -41.78 26.41 3.12
CA ASP A 307 -42.19 27.55 3.94
C ASP A 307 -42.47 28.76 3.05
#